data_e77111636e80824a4b34fca8a39dcad6
#
_entry.id   e77111636e80824a4b34fca8a39dcad6
#
_cell.length_a   1.000
_cell.length_b   1.000
_cell.length_c   1.000
_cell.angle_alpha   90.00
_cell.angle_beta   90.00
_cell.angle_gamma   90.00
#
_symmetry.space_group_name_H-M   'P 1'
#
loop_
_entity.id
_entity.type
_entity.pdbx_description
1 polymer ?
#
loop_
_entity_poly.entity_id
_entity_poly.type
_entity_poly.pdbx_seq_one_letter_code
_entity_poly.pdbx_strand_id
1 'polypeptide(L)'
;GIVLIMLIYSELGGLKAIIYADSLQGTLLLIVVWIVAFNCLNEVGGWSALFDKVASVDKKLLSTPGPTGLLSPQFLIASALAILMIPVTQPQLSTRLVIMKNYNALKKMATSVGFFAILVILPTIIIGMYGAIFYAEVSTAEFLGSVLLNEQHEMIAALIIIGLFAAAMSTSDSQLFAMGNEIKDQDLGIHY
;
A
#
# COMPACT_ATOMS: atom_id res chain seq x y z
N GLY A 1 23.83 0.44 -4.36
CA GLY A 1 23.29 -0.04 -5.63
C GLY A 1 21.96 0.63 -5.97
N ILE A 2 20.85 0.25 -5.32
CA ILE A 2 19.48 0.68 -5.70
C ILE A 2 19.32 2.19 -5.63
N VAL A 3 19.72 2.83 -4.53
CA VAL A 3 19.62 4.31 -4.36
C VAL A 3 20.36 5.07 -5.46
N LEU A 4 21.51 4.57 -5.92
CA LEU A 4 22.25 5.20 -7.02
C LEU A 4 21.48 5.14 -8.34
N ILE A 5 20.84 4.02 -8.63
CA ILE A 5 19.99 3.86 -9.83
C ILE A 5 18.81 4.83 -9.74
N MET A 6 18.18 4.94 -8.57
CA MET A 6 17.06 5.84 -8.31
C MET A 6 17.45 7.30 -8.56
N LEU A 7 18.61 7.73 -8.03
CA LEU A 7 19.13 9.07 -8.27
C LEU A 7 19.39 9.33 -9.75
N ILE A 8 20.00 8.37 -10.47
CA ILE A 8 20.32 8.53 -11.89
C ILE A 8 19.03 8.72 -12.72
N TYR A 9 18.02 7.86 -12.58
CA TYR A 9 16.82 8.02 -13.41
C TYR A 9 15.94 9.19 -12.96
N SER A 10 15.96 9.55 -11.69
CA SER A 10 15.27 10.73 -11.16
C SER A 10 15.88 12.03 -11.70
N GLU A 11 17.19 12.14 -11.74
CA GLU A 11 17.90 13.28 -12.33
C GLU A 11 17.68 13.38 -13.85
N LEU A 12 17.76 12.25 -14.58
CA LEU A 12 17.62 12.22 -16.02
C LEU A 12 16.17 12.43 -16.51
N GLY A 13 15.20 11.88 -15.79
CA GLY A 13 13.80 11.86 -16.21
C GLY A 13 12.88 12.78 -15.43
N GLY A 14 13.35 13.33 -14.30
CA GLY A 14 12.59 14.20 -13.43
C GLY A 14 11.27 13.61 -12.93
N LEU A 15 10.33 14.48 -12.57
CA LEU A 15 9.03 14.07 -12.02
C LEU A 15 8.23 13.12 -12.93
N LYS A 16 8.37 13.22 -14.25
CA LYS A 16 7.67 12.31 -15.18
C LYS A 16 8.15 10.89 -15.07
N ALA A 17 9.47 10.66 -14.97
CA ALA A 17 10.01 9.31 -14.81
C ALA A 17 9.55 8.67 -13.51
N ILE A 18 9.53 9.43 -12.42
CA ILE A 18 9.03 8.98 -11.11
C ILE A 18 7.55 8.57 -11.21
N ILE A 19 6.70 9.39 -11.83
CA ILE A 19 5.26 9.08 -11.99
C ILE A 19 5.05 7.79 -12.80
N TYR A 20 5.80 7.58 -13.87
CA TYR A 20 5.69 6.34 -14.67
C TYR A 20 6.20 5.13 -13.92
N ALA A 21 7.32 5.24 -13.21
CA ALA A 21 7.87 4.19 -12.37
C ALA A 21 6.87 3.81 -11.25
N ASP A 22 6.35 4.80 -10.52
CA ASP A 22 5.33 4.60 -9.48
C ASP A 22 4.08 3.90 -10.01
N SER A 23 3.60 4.30 -11.20
CA SER A 23 2.41 3.71 -11.82
C SER A 23 2.64 2.24 -12.20
N LEU A 24 3.81 1.92 -12.76
CA LEU A 24 4.19 0.55 -13.11
C LEU A 24 4.33 -0.32 -11.86
N GLN A 25 5.02 0.19 -10.85
CA GLN A 25 5.28 -0.49 -9.60
C GLN A 25 3.99 -0.74 -8.82
N GLY A 26 3.11 0.27 -8.73
CA GLY A 26 1.81 0.13 -8.09
C GLY A 26 0.90 -0.88 -8.79
N THR A 27 0.93 -0.91 -10.13
CA THR A 27 0.17 -1.88 -10.93
C THR A 27 0.69 -3.30 -10.71
N LEU A 28 2.02 -3.49 -10.72
CA LEU A 28 2.64 -4.78 -10.44
C LEU A 28 2.27 -5.29 -9.06
N LEU A 29 2.39 -4.44 -8.04
CA LEU A 29 2.03 -4.78 -6.67
C LEU A 29 0.56 -5.20 -6.57
N LEU A 30 -0.34 -4.44 -7.21
CA LEU A 30 -1.77 -4.75 -7.21
C LEU A 30 -2.04 -6.14 -7.81
N ILE A 31 -1.45 -6.45 -8.98
CA ILE A 31 -1.62 -7.74 -9.64
C ILE A 31 -1.14 -8.88 -8.72
N VAL A 32 0.04 -8.72 -8.14
CA VAL A 32 0.66 -9.73 -7.26
C VAL A 32 -0.20 -9.99 -6.04
N VAL A 33 -0.66 -8.95 -5.35
CA VAL A 33 -1.50 -9.10 -4.15
C VAL A 33 -2.83 -9.79 -4.47
N TRP A 34 -3.44 -9.52 -5.62
CA TRP A 34 -4.63 -10.22 -6.06
C TRP A 34 -4.38 -11.69 -6.38
N ILE A 35 -3.25 -12.03 -7.02
CA ILE A 35 -2.88 -13.43 -7.27
C ILE A 35 -2.77 -14.19 -5.95
N VAL A 36 -2.06 -13.65 -4.97
CA VAL A 36 -1.93 -14.27 -3.63
C VAL A 36 -3.30 -14.42 -2.95
N ALA A 37 -4.12 -13.37 -2.98
CA ALA A 37 -5.47 -13.43 -2.38
C ALA A 37 -6.36 -14.50 -3.02
N PHE A 38 -6.31 -14.65 -4.34
CA PHE A 38 -7.04 -15.72 -5.04
C PHE A 38 -6.51 -17.10 -4.70
N ASN A 39 -5.19 -17.27 -4.55
CA ASN A 39 -4.61 -18.54 -4.11
C ASN A 39 -5.08 -18.90 -2.70
N CYS A 40 -5.00 -17.95 -1.74
CA CYS A 40 -5.50 -18.14 -0.39
C CYS A 40 -7.01 -18.47 -0.38
N LEU A 41 -7.80 -17.78 -1.19
CA LEU A 41 -9.25 -18.02 -1.29
C LEU A 41 -9.57 -19.41 -1.83
N ASN A 42 -8.85 -19.87 -2.86
CA ASN A 42 -9.01 -21.19 -3.44
C ASN A 42 -8.62 -22.29 -2.45
N GLU A 43 -7.53 -22.10 -1.70
CA GLU A 43 -7.08 -23.07 -0.70
C GLU A 43 -8.07 -23.23 0.45
N VAL A 44 -8.71 -22.15 0.88
CA VAL A 44 -9.76 -22.19 1.90
C VAL A 44 -11.02 -22.90 1.39
N GLY A 45 -11.28 -22.88 0.08
CA GLY A 45 -12.48 -23.46 -0.54
C GLY A 45 -13.52 -22.41 -0.97
N GLY A 46 -13.08 -21.17 -1.20
CA GLY A 46 -13.92 -20.08 -1.70
C GLY A 46 -14.51 -19.19 -0.61
N TRP A 47 -15.34 -18.24 -1.04
CA TRP A 47 -15.88 -17.19 -0.17
C TRP A 47 -16.68 -17.71 1.02
N SER A 48 -17.60 -18.63 0.82
CA SER A 48 -18.43 -19.16 1.91
C SER A 48 -17.56 -19.85 2.97
N ALA A 49 -16.65 -20.72 2.52
CA ALA A 49 -15.74 -21.43 3.41
C ALA A 49 -14.81 -20.48 4.18
N LEU A 50 -14.38 -19.36 3.56
CA LEU A 50 -13.55 -18.36 4.21
C LEU A 50 -14.28 -17.74 5.42
N PHE A 51 -15.50 -17.25 5.22
CA PHE A 51 -16.30 -16.64 6.28
C PHE A 51 -16.69 -17.65 7.38
N ASP A 52 -17.07 -18.87 6.99
CA ASP A 52 -17.45 -19.92 7.94
C ASP A 52 -16.26 -20.33 8.83
N LYS A 53 -15.08 -20.50 8.24
CA LYS A 53 -13.84 -20.82 8.97
C LYS A 53 -13.39 -19.69 9.89
N VAL A 54 -13.41 -18.43 9.42
CA VAL A 54 -13.08 -17.27 10.27
C VAL A 54 -14.07 -17.17 11.43
N ALA A 55 -15.37 -17.36 11.19
CA ALA A 55 -16.38 -17.35 12.24
C ALA A 55 -16.19 -18.48 13.26
N SER A 56 -15.62 -19.62 12.84
CA SER A 56 -15.31 -20.75 13.74
C SER A 56 -14.10 -20.49 14.61
N VAL A 57 -13.13 -19.68 14.13
CA VAL A 57 -11.97 -19.25 14.94
C VAL A 57 -12.40 -18.22 15.98
N ASP A 58 -12.97 -17.11 15.56
CA ASP A 58 -13.56 -16.10 16.46
C ASP A 58 -14.59 -15.27 15.70
N LYS A 59 -15.85 -15.35 16.10
CA LYS A 59 -16.95 -14.55 15.51
C LYS A 59 -16.71 -13.04 15.61
N LYS A 60 -15.91 -12.57 16.57
CA LYS A 60 -15.57 -11.16 16.72
C LYS A 60 -14.70 -10.63 15.59
N LEU A 61 -13.98 -11.50 14.85
CA LEU A 61 -13.21 -11.09 13.66
C LEU A 61 -14.10 -10.54 12.54
N LEU A 62 -15.36 -10.95 12.50
CA LEU A 62 -16.36 -10.50 11.51
C LEU A 62 -17.30 -9.42 12.05
N SER A 63 -17.00 -8.84 13.20
CA SER A 63 -17.85 -7.83 13.85
C SER A 63 -17.04 -6.67 14.41
N THR A 64 -17.68 -5.52 14.57
CA THR A 64 -17.12 -4.37 15.29
C THR A 64 -17.47 -4.47 16.78
N PRO A 65 -16.58 -4.09 17.69
CA PRO A 65 -15.27 -3.45 17.50
C PRO A 65 -14.09 -4.41 17.26
N GLY A 66 -14.34 -5.67 16.92
CA GLY A 66 -13.32 -6.70 16.73
C GLY A 66 -12.85 -7.36 18.05
N PRO A 67 -12.00 -8.41 17.98
CA PRO A 67 -11.60 -9.19 19.15
C PRO A 67 -10.83 -8.37 20.19
N THR A 68 -10.02 -7.41 19.75
CA THR A 68 -9.23 -6.51 20.61
C THR A 68 -9.93 -5.20 20.98
N GLY A 69 -11.15 -4.96 20.47
CA GLY A 69 -11.85 -3.69 20.64
C GLY A 69 -11.24 -2.51 19.85
N LEU A 70 -10.30 -2.79 18.94
CA LEU A 70 -9.57 -1.76 18.18
C LEU A 70 -10.50 -0.91 17.32
N LEU A 71 -11.50 -1.52 16.66
CA LEU A 71 -12.42 -0.83 15.77
C LEU A 71 -13.58 -0.15 16.55
N SER A 72 -13.27 0.46 17.70
CA SER A 72 -14.23 1.27 18.46
C SER A 72 -14.61 2.52 17.67
N PRO A 73 -15.81 3.12 17.90
CA PRO A 73 -16.21 4.35 17.22
C PRO A 73 -15.20 5.50 17.41
N GLN A 74 -14.59 5.61 18.58
CA GLN A 74 -13.58 6.62 18.89
C GLN A 74 -12.34 6.43 18.01
N PHE A 75 -11.87 5.19 17.89
CA PHE A 75 -10.72 4.87 17.03
C PHE A 75 -11.03 5.13 15.55
N LEU A 76 -12.22 4.78 15.07
CA LEU A 76 -12.61 5.01 13.68
C LEU A 76 -12.68 6.50 13.34
N ILE A 77 -13.21 7.33 14.25
CA ILE A 77 -13.25 8.80 14.09
C ILE A 77 -11.82 9.36 14.10
N ALA A 78 -11.00 8.96 15.07
CA ALA A 78 -9.61 9.41 15.16
C ALA A 78 -8.80 9.02 13.93
N SER A 79 -8.98 7.79 13.43
CA SER A 79 -8.33 7.31 12.20
C SER A 79 -8.77 8.08 10.95
N ALA A 80 -10.06 8.38 10.83
CA ALA A 80 -10.59 9.20 9.74
C ALA A 80 -9.98 10.60 9.76
N LEU A 81 -9.89 11.24 10.93
CA LEU A 81 -9.25 12.54 11.08
C LEU A 81 -7.75 12.48 10.77
N ALA A 82 -7.06 11.45 11.24
CA ALA A 82 -5.64 11.24 10.92
C ALA A 82 -5.40 11.10 9.41
N ILE A 83 -6.23 10.32 8.72
CA ILE A 83 -6.15 10.15 7.25
C ILE A 83 -6.39 11.48 6.52
N LEU A 84 -7.33 12.31 6.98
CA LEU A 84 -7.57 13.64 6.41
C LEU A 84 -6.37 14.59 6.58
N MET A 85 -5.55 14.39 7.61
CA MET A 85 -4.37 15.20 7.88
C MET A 85 -3.11 14.72 7.13
N ILE A 86 -3.11 13.52 6.55
CA ILE A 86 -1.95 12.97 5.81
C ILE A 86 -1.40 13.95 4.75
N PRO A 87 -2.22 14.61 3.89
CA PRO A 87 -1.68 15.53 2.89
C PRO A 87 -0.96 16.75 3.49
N VAL A 88 -1.26 17.12 4.72
CA VAL A 88 -0.62 18.24 5.42
C VAL A 88 0.70 17.81 6.07
N THR A 89 0.77 16.56 6.53
CA THR A 89 1.91 16.04 7.29
C THR A 89 2.97 15.37 6.44
N GLN A 90 2.67 15.07 5.17
CA GLN A 90 3.58 14.38 4.26
C GLN A 90 3.95 15.25 3.06
N PRO A 91 5.19 15.78 2.99
CA PRO A 91 5.64 16.70 1.95
C PRO A 91 5.45 16.16 0.52
N GLN A 92 5.68 14.85 0.31
CA GLN A 92 5.50 14.22 -0.99
C GLN A 92 4.05 14.26 -1.50
N LEU A 93 3.06 14.28 -0.61
CA LEU A 93 1.66 14.43 -0.97
C LEU A 93 1.27 15.88 -1.15
N SER A 94 1.75 16.76 -0.28
CA SER A 94 1.53 18.22 -0.39
C SER A 94 2.03 18.74 -1.74
N THR A 95 3.24 18.38 -2.14
CA THR A 95 3.83 18.77 -3.44
C THR A 95 2.95 18.33 -4.61
N ARG A 96 2.42 17.10 -4.58
CA ARG A 96 1.53 16.59 -5.63
C ARG A 96 0.20 17.35 -5.70
N LEU A 97 -0.32 17.82 -4.57
CA LEU A 97 -1.55 18.63 -4.53
C LEU A 97 -1.34 20.03 -5.09
N VAL A 98 -0.21 20.66 -4.79
CA VAL A 98 0.10 22.03 -5.23
C VAL A 98 0.27 22.12 -6.76
N ILE A 99 0.81 21.08 -7.40
CA ILE A 99 1.01 21.08 -8.86
C ILE A 99 -0.25 20.78 -9.68
N MET A 100 -1.41 20.57 -9.03
CA MET A 100 -2.67 20.31 -9.73
C MET A 100 -3.16 21.51 -10.52
N LYS A 101 -3.43 21.32 -11.83
CA LYS A 101 -3.84 22.38 -12.75
C LYS A 101 -5.18 23.03 -12.40
N ASN A 102 -6.13 22.25 -11.88
CA ASN A 102 -7.49 22.73 -11.60
C ASN A 102 -8.26 21.74 -10.71
N TYR A 103 -9.43 22.18 -10.24
CA TYR A 103 -10.31 21.39 -9.37
C TYR A 103 -10.77 20.06 -10.00
N ASN A 104 -11.00 20.03 -11.33
CA ASN A 104 -11.40 18.80 -12.01
C ASN A 104 -10.27 17.74 -12.00
N ALA A 105 -9.01 18.16 -12.12
CA ALA A 105 -7.86 17.26 -12.00
C ALA A 105 -7.76 16.70 -10.58
N LEU A 106 -7.95 17.55 -9.56
CA LEU A 106 -7.99 17.13 -8.17
C LEU A 106 -9.11 16.11 -7.90
N LYS A 107 -10.32 16.36 -8.40
CA LYS A 107 -11.45 15.43 -8.25
C LYS A 107 -11.18 14.09 -8.92
N LYS A 108 -10.65 14.07 -10.13
CA LYS A 108 -10.27 12.84 -10.84
C LYS A 108 -9.22 12.06 -10.05
N MET A 109 -8.19 12.73 -9.54
CA MET A 109 -7.15 12.11 -8.71
C MET A 109 -7.76 11.49 -7.46
N ALA A 110 -8.56 12.23 -6.70
CA ALA A 110 -9.19 11.74 -5.48
C ALA A 110 -10.07 10.51 -5.73
N THR A 111 -10.87 10.52 -6.81
CA THR A 111 -11.69 9.36 -7.19
C THR A 111 -10.84 8.16 -7.58
N SER A 112 -9.77 8.36 -8.35
CA SER A 112 -8.86 7.29 -8.77
C SER A 112 -8.11 6.69 -7.57
N VAL A 113 -7.62 7.52 -6.65
CA VAL A 113 -6.97 7.06 -5.43
C VAL A 113 -7.94 6.26 -4.56
N GLY A 114 -9.17 6.73 -4.38
CA GLY A 114 -10.19 6.01 -3.63
C GLY A 114 -10.51 4.64 -4.24
N PHE A 115 -10.67 4.58 -5.55
CA PHE A 115 -10.90 3.31 -6.26
C PHE A 115 -9.70 2.36 -6.14
N PHE A 116 -8.49 2.87 -6.33
CA PHE A 116 -7.26 2.09 -6.17
C PHE A 116 -7.09 1.57 -4.73
N ALA A 117 -7.41 2.39 -3.73
CA ALA A 117 -7.37 1.98 -2.34
C ALA A 117 -8.28 0.79 -2.06
N ILE A 118 -9.52 0.79 -2.59
CA ILE A 118 -10.42 -0.36 -2.47
C ILE A 118 -9.83 -1.61 -3.12
N LEU A 119 -9.24 -1.47 -4.32
CA LEU A 119 -8.61 -2.58 -5.03
C LEU A 119 -7.42 -3.20 -4.26
N VAL A 120 -6.74 -2.42 -3.44
CA VAL A 120 -5.64 -2.91 -2.58
C VAL A 120 -6.17 -3.50 -1.27
N ILE A 121 -7.16 -2.85 -0.65
CA ILE A 121 -7.68 -3.27 0.66
C ILE A 121 -8.41 -4.63 0.56
N LEU A 122 -9.18 -4.86 -0.49
CA LEU A 122 -9.94 -6.11 -0.63
C LEU A 122 -9.06 -7.37 -0.60
N PRO A 123 -8.01 -7.50 -1.42
CA PRO A 123 -7.15 -8.68 -1.37
C PRO A 123 -6.37 -8.79 -0.05
N THR A 124 -5.98 -7.69 0.57
CA THR A 124 -5.30 -7.72 1.87
C THR A 124 -6.21 -8.23 2.99
N ILE A 125 -7.52 -7.93 2.94
CA ILE A 125 -8.50 -8.51 3.87
C ILE A 125 -8.58 -10.03 3.69
N ILE A 126 -8.64 -10.53 2.45
CA ILE A 126 -8.69 -11.97 2.18
C ILE A 126 -7.45 -12.67 2.76
N ILE A 127 -6.25 -12.13 2.49
CA ILE A 127 -4.99 -12.66 3.00
C ILE A 127 -4.98 -12.60 4.54
N GLY A 128 -5.45 -11.51 5.14
CA GLY A 128 -5.54 -11.37 6.60
C GLY A 128 -6.51 -12.39 7.23
N MET A 129 -7.66 -12.66 6.61
CA MET A 129 -8.61 -13.68 7.04
C MET A 129 -8.01 -15.09 6.93
N TYR A 130 -7.28 -15.37 5.85
CA TYR A 130 -6.52 -16.61 5.69
C TYR A 130 -5.50 -16.78 6.84
N GLY A 131 -4.75 -15.72 7.15
CA GLY A 131 -3.82 -15.70 8.28
C GLY A 131 -4.48 -15.99 9.62
N ALA A 132 -5.67 -15.45 9.86
CA ALA A 132 -6.42 -15.70 11.09
C ALA A 132 -6.85 -17.18 11.24
N ILE A 133 -7.05 -17.89 10.12
CA ILE A 133 -7.43 -19.32 10.12
C ILE A 133 -6.21 -20.23 10.37
N PHE A 134 -5.10 -19.98 9.66
CA PHE A 134 -3.99 -20.95 9.61
C PHE A 134 -2.75 -20.50 10.38
N TYR A 135 -2.64 -19.23 10.75
CA TYR A 135 -1.45 -18.60 11.29
C TYR A 135 -1.70 -17.77 12.56
N ALA A 136 -2.73 -18.13 13.35
CA ALA A 136 -3.13 -17.37 14.54
C ALA A 136 -2.02 -17.24 15.61
N GLU A 137 -1.12 -18.23 15.68
CA GLU A 137 -0.09 -18.35 16.73
C GLU A 137 1.29 -17.81 16.30
N VAL A 138 1.45 -17.35 15.06
CA VAL A 138 2.74 -16.87 14.54
C VAL A 138 2.78 -15.35 14.41
N SER A 139 3.98 -14.79 14.33
CA SER A 139 4.15 -13.36 14.10
C SER A 139 3.68 -12.96 12.68
N THR A 140 3.23 -11.70 12.53
CA THR A 140 2.82 -11.16 11.21
C THR A 140 3.93 -11.30 10.16
N ALA A 141 5.20 -11.11 10.55
CA ALA A 141 6.33 -11.22 9.63
C ALA A 141 6.54 -12.67 9.15
N GLU A 142 6.41 -13.63 10.04
CA GLU A 142 6.51 -15.05 9.73
C GLU A 142 5.34 -15.52 8.84
N PHE A 143 4.12 -15.12 9.19
CA PHE A 143 2.92 -15.35 8.39
C PHE A 143 3.10 -14.83 6.96
N LEU A 144 3.46 -13.54 6.81
CA LEU A 144 3.65 -12.94 5.48
C LEU A 144 4.78 -13.61 4.71
N GLY A 145 5.89 -13.96 5.37
CA GLY A 145 6.99 -14.71 4.75
C GLY A 145 6.53 -16.07 4.24
N SER A 146 5.75 -16.81 5.02
CA SER A 146 5.22 -18.11 4.62
C SER A 146 4.24 -18.00 3.46
N VAL A 147 3.21 -17.17 3.58
CA VAL A 147 2.16 -17.04 2.57
C VAL A 147 2.65 -16.42 1.27
N LEU A 148 3.57 -15.45 1.34
CA LEU A 148 4.05 -14.75 0.15
C LEU A 148 5.18 -15.48 -0.58
N LEU A 149 6.01 -16.26 0.13
CA LEU A 149 7.20 -16.86 -0.45
C LEU A 149 7.15 -18.39 -0.47
N ASN A 150 6.76 -19.03 0.65
CA ASN A 150 6.87 -20.49 0.77
C ASN A 150 5.67 -21.24 0.17
N GLU A 151 4.45 -20.68 0.28
CA GLU A 151 3.21 -21.31 -0.22
C GLU A 151 2.92 -21.01 -1.69
N GLN A 152 3.64 -20.06 -2.28
CA GLN A 152 3.45 -19.69 -3.68
C GLN A 152 4.39 -20.48 -4.60
N HIS A 153 3.92 -20.69 -5.83
CA HIS A 153 4.80 -21.22 -6.89
C HIS A 153 6.00 -20.28 -7.07
N GLU A 154 7.21 -20.83 -7.35
CA GLU A 154 8.47 -20.08 -7.42
C GLU A 154 8.40 -18.81 -8.28
N MET A 155 7.71 -18.87 -9.42
CA MET A 155 7.52 -17.70 -10.29
C MET A 155 6.69 -16.60 -9.62
N ILE A 156 5.64 -16.97 -8.87
CA ILE A 156 4.80 -16.02 -8.12
C ILE A 156 5.61 -15.43 -6.97
N ALA A 157 6.34 -16.23 -6.23
CA ALA A 157 7.23 -15.77 -5.17
C ALA A 157 8.29 -14.77 -5.69
N ALA A 158 8.88 -15.04 -6.85
CA ALA A 158 9.80 -14.10 -7.50
C ALA A 158 9.11 -12.77 -7.88
N LEU A 159 7.90 -12.81 -8.43
CA LEU A 159 7.12 -11.60 -8.72
C LEU A 159 6.75 -10.84 -7.46
N ILE A 160 6.46 -11.52 -6.36
CA ILE A 160 6.18 -10.91 -5.06
C ILE A 160 7.42 -10.15 -4.56
N ILE A 161 8.60 -10.78 -4.60
CA ILE A 161 9.85 -10.13 -4.20
C ILE A 161 10.10 -8.88 -5.05
N ILE A 162 9.94 -8.97 -6.37
CA ILE A 162 10.07 -7.82 -7.27
C ILE A 162 9.06 -6.72 -6.90
N GLY A 163 7.79 -7.08 -6.63
CA GLY A 163 6.74 -6.16 -6.22
C GLY A 163 7.04 -5.45 -4.90
N LEU A 164 7.56 -6.16 -3.91
CA LEU A 164 7.98 -5.59 -2.62
C LEU A 164 9.15 -4.61 -2.79
N PHE A 165 10.16 -4.97 -3.57
CA PHE A 165 11.26 -4.06 -3.90
C PHE A 165 10.75 -2.83 -4.66
N ALA A 166 9.86 -3.01 -5.62
CA ALA A 166 9.24 -1.94 -6.38
C ALA A 166 8.47 -0.97 -5.46
N ALA A 167 7.70 -1.48 -4.51
CA ALA A 167 6.97 -0.67 -3.54
C ALA A 167 7.93 0.14 -2.63
N ALA A 168 9.01 -0.50 -2.16
CA ALA A 168 10.03 0.18 -1.36
C ALA A 168 10.73 1.28 -2.16
N MET A 169 11.05 1.03 -3.43
CA MET A 169 11.65 2.02 -4.33
C MET A 169 10.71 3.20 -4.58
N SER A 170 9.44 2.97 -4.91
CA SER A 170 8.44 4.02 -5.13
C SER A 170 8.32 4.98 -3.95
N THR A 171 8.27 4.43 -2.74
CA THR A 171 8.21 5.25 -1.51
C THR A 171 9.48 6.09 -1.33
N SER A 172 10.65 5.46 -1.53
CA SER A 172 11.94 6.14 -1.38
C SER A 172 12.15 7.24 -2.43
N ASP A 173 11.77 7.00 -3.69
CA ASP A 173 11.86 7.99 -4.78
C ASP A 173 11.05 9.24 -4.48
N SER A 174 9.81 9.06 -4.06
CA SER A 174 8.91 10.16 -3.75
C SER A 174 9.43 11.00 -2.57
N GLN A 175 10.02 10.36 -1.56
CA GLN A 175 10.63 11.05 -0.42
C GLN A 175 11.92 11.78 -0.79
N LEU A 176 12.82 11.14 -1.53
CA LEU A 176 14.06 11.75 -1.99
C LEU A 176 13.80 12.97 -2.88
N PHE A 177 12.82 12.86 -3.78
CA PHE A 177 12.43 13.97 -4.64
C PHE A 177 11.86 15.16 -3.84
N ALA A 178 11.00 14.89 -2.86
CA ALA A 178 10.43 15.92 -1.99
C ALA A 178 11.52 16.61 -1.17
N MET A 179 12.43 15.85 -0.56
CA MET A 179 13.56 16.38 0.20
C MET A 179 14.51 17.21 -0.67
N GLY A 180 14.80 16.73 -1.88
CA GLY A 180 15.66 17.47 -2.83
C GLY A 180 15.07 18.82 -3.21
N ASN A 181 13.76 18.90 -3.42
CA ASN A 181 13.09 20.17 -3.69
C ASN A 181 13.11 21.12 -2.47
N GLU A 182 12.87 20.60 -1.26
CA GLU A 182 12.92 21.43 -0.05
C GLU A 182 14.33 22.02 0.19
N ILE A 183 15.40 21.22 -0.01
CA ILE A 183 16.77 21.70 0.11
C ILE A 183 17.06 22.77 -0.93
N LYS A 184 16.66 22.54 -2.18
CA LYS A 184 16.82 23.51 -3.27
C LYS A 184 16.09 24.82 -3.00
N ASP A 185 14.86 24.76 -2.48
CA ASP A 185 14.09 25.95 -2.14
C ASP A 185 14.68 26.72 -0.96
N GLN A 186 15.30 26.04 0.01
CA GLN A 186 16.04 26.67 1.11
C GLN A 186 17.33 27.35 0.64
N ASP A 187 18.09 26.74 -0.25
CA ASP A 187 19.32 27.32 -0.82
C ASP A 187 19.03 28.47 -1.78
N LEU A 188 17.90 28.41 -2.51
CA LEU A 188 17.45 29.49 -3.41
C LEU A 188 16.60 30.55 -2.69
N GLY A 189 16.24 30.34 -1.43
CA GLY A 189 15.57 31.32 -0.54
C GLY A 189 16.42 32.55 -0.26
N ILE A 190 17.53 32.68 -0.93
CA ILE A 190 18.34 33.87 -1.02
C ILE A 190 17.72 34.77 -2.11
N HIS A 191 16.87 35.68 -1.68
CA HIS A 191 16.50 36.89 -2.41
C HIS A 191 15.58 36.77 -3.65
N TYR A 192 14.31 36.85 -3.39
CA TYR A 192 13.40 37.68 -4.20
C TYR A 192 12.68 38.69 -3.31
#